data_1694d3a3d135a8adf57c7ded78d4092c
#
_entry.id   1694d3a3d135a8adf57c7ded78d4092c
#
_cell.length_a   1.000
_cell.length_b   1.000
_cell.length_c   1.000
_cell.angle_alpha   90.00
_cell.angle_beta   90.00
_cell.angle_gamma   90.00
#
_symmetry.space_group_name_H-M   'P 1'
#
loop_
_entity.id
_entity.type
_entity.pdbx_description
1 polymer ?
#
loop_
_entity_poly.entity_id
_entity_poly.type
_entity_poly.pdbx_seq_one_letter_code
_entity_poly.pdbx_strand_id
1 'polypeptide(L)'
;MIEGFAPKVDGFDHFEYGNHTSLKKSITNRTAAIMVETIMGEGGIKVIPEWCLRGIRKICNQKKILLILDEVQCGIGRSGKFFAYEYSGVKPDIVPIAKGIGGGFPLGAVLMNKKTASKMTPGTHGSTFGGNPLAMSVGNAVM
;
A
#
# COMPACT_ATOMS: atom_id res chain seq x y z
N MET A 1 -7.24 -7.59 -14.69
CA MET A 1 -6.37 -6.52 -15.22
C MET A 1 -4.97 -6.96 -15.62
N ILE A 2 -4.58 -8.23 -15.45
CA ILE A 2 -3.23 -8.71 -15.83
C ILE A 2 -3.21 -9.27 -17.25
N GLU A 3 -4.37 -9.63 -17.80
CA GLU A 3 -4.52 -10.08 -19.18
C GLU A 3 -4.15 -8.96 -20.15
N GLY A 4 -3.37 -9.26 -21.17
CA GLY A 4 -2.85 -8.30 -22.13
C GLY A 4 -1.51 -7.63 -21.77
N PHE A 5 -0.97 -7.87 -20.58
CA PHE A 5 0.33 -7.32 -20.12
C PHE A 5 1.40 -8.41 -20.00
N ALA A 6 1.52 -9.25 -21.02
CA ALA A 6 2.60 -10.24 -21.07
C ALA A 6 3.88 -9.63 -21.69
N PRO A 7 5.10 -10.11 -21.28
CA PRO A 7 5.35 -11.05 -20.20
C PRO A 7 5.15 -10.43 -18.81
N LYS A 8 4.63 -11.21 -17.87
CA LYS A 8 4.45 -10.77 -16.47
C LYS A 8 5.82 -10.69 -15.79
N VAL A 9 5.95 -9.73 -14.87
CA VAL A 9 7.14 -9.63 -14.03
C VAL A 9 7.11 -10.76 -12.98
N ASP A 10 8.22 -11.49 -12.85
CA ASP A 10 8.37 -12.54 -11.86
C ASP A 10 8.42 -12.00 -10.43
N GLY A 11 8.09 -12.85 -9.46
CA GLY A 11 8.16 -12.51 -8.04
C GLY A 11 6.87 -11.91 -7.47
N PHE A 12 5.79 -11.85 -8.25
CA PHE A 12 4.47 -11.41 -7.80
C PHE A 12 3.47 -12.56 -7.90
N ASP A 13 3.09 -13.09 -6.74
CA ASP A 13 2.02 -14.07 -6.62
C ASP A 13 0.71 -13.38 -6.23
N HIS A 14 -0.41 -13.95 -6.67
CA HIS A 14 -1.73 -13.41 -6.41
C HIS A 14 -2.52 -14.35 -5.50
N PHE A 15 -3.31 -13.77 -4.63
CA PHE A 15 -4.27 -14.51 -3.80
C PHE A 15 -5.66 -13.90 -3.91
N GLU A 16 -6.66 -14.69 -3.58
CA GLU A 16 -8.04 -14.25 -3.61
C GLU A 16 -8.30 -13.23 -2.49
N TYR A 17 -8.87 -12.09 -2.87
CA TYR A 17 -9.15 -10.99 -1.96
C TYR A 17 -10.10 -11.43 -0.82
N GLY A 18 -9.69 -11.15 0.42
CA GLY A 18 -10.45 -11.56 1.60
C GLY A 18 -10.28 -13.03 2.01
N ASN A 19 -9.49 -13.84 1.29
CA ASN A 19 -9.31 -15.27 1.55
C ASN A 19 -7.96 -15.59 2.19
N HIS A 20 -7.94 -15.81 3.52
CA HIS A 20 -6.72 -16.16 4.25
C HIS A 20 -6.14 -17.52 3.87
N THR A 21 -6.96 -18.47 3.42
CA THR A 21 -6.48 -19.78 3.00
C THR A 21 -5.72 -19.68 1.69
N SER A 22 -6.25 -18.92 0.73
CA SER A 22 -5.56 -18.59 -0.52
C SER A 22 -4.24 -17.86 -0.23
N LEU A 23 -4.27 -16.81 0.61
CA LEU A 23 -3.07 -16.09 1.02
C LEU A 23 -2.00 -17.00 1.63
N LYS A 24 -2.36 -17.87 2.58
CA LYS A 24 -1.40 -18.77 3.24
C LYS A 24 -0.72 -19.72 2.26
N LYS A 25 -1.44 -20.17 1.22
CA LYS A 25 -0.89 -21.02 0.16
C LYS A 25 0.11 -20.29 -0.74
N SER A 26 -0.08 -18.98 -0.94
CA SER A 26 0.82 -18.15 -1.77
C SER A 26 2.11 -17.74 -1.05
N ILE A 27 2.15 -17.85 0.29
CA ILE A 27 3.34 -17.46 1.05
C ILE A 27 4.40 -18.57 1.02
N THR A 28 5.60 -18.22 0.59
CA THR A 28 6.79 -19.07 0.55
C THR A 28 7.91 -18.49 1.41
N ASN A 29 9.05 -19.18 1.48
CA ASN A 29 10.27 -18.67 2.13
C ASN A 29 10.92 -17.48 1.38
N ARG A 30 10.48 -17.21 0.15
CA ARG A 30 10.92 -16.08 -0.68
C ARG A 30 10.01 -14.86 -0.56
N THR A 31 8.85 -14.99 0.08
CA THR A 31 7.89 -13.89 0.23
C THR A 31 8.47 -12.80 1.14
N ALA A 32 8.62 -11.60 0.63
CA ALA A 32 9.13 -10.43 1.37
C ALA A 32 8.02 -9.55 1.93
N ALA A 33 6.89 -9.46 1.24
CA ALA A 33 5.79 -8.59 1.62
C ALA A 33 4.44 -9.12 1.16
N ILE A 34 3.38 -8.65 1.80
CA ILE A 34 1.99 -8.75 1.32
C ILE A 34 1.53 -7.34 1.02
N MET A 35 0.99 -7.11 -0.18
CA MET A 35 0.44 -5.83 -0.60
C MET A 35 -1.04 -5.98 -0.90
N VAL A 36 -1.87 -5.12 -0.32
CA VAL A 36 -3.32 -5.08 -0.57
C VAL A 36 -3.82 -3.64 -0.54
N GLU A 37 -4.86 -3.35 -1.33
CA GLU A 37 -5.67 -2.15 -1.15
C GLU A 37 -6.61 -2.37 0.05
N THR A 38 -6.71 -1.40 0.95
CA THR A 38 -7.68 -1.46 2.07
C THR A 38 -9.12 -1.43 1.54
N ILE A 39 -9.35 -0.65 0.51
CA ILE A 39 -10.56 -0.65 -0.31
C ILE A 39 -10.11 -0.80 -1.76
N MET A 40 -10.41 -1.95 -2.35
CA MET A 40 -10.06 -2.23 -3.74
C MET A 40 -10.89 -1.34 -4.66
N GLY A 41 -10.26 -0.38 -5.35
CA GLY A 41 -10.94 0.58 -6.21
C GLY A 41 -11.36 -0.02 -7.55
N GLU A 42 -10.40 -0.23 -8.43
CA GLU A 42 -10.61 -0.74 -9.79
C GLU A 42 -11.19 -2.17 -9.81
N GLY A 43 -11.02 -2.92 -8.73
CA GLY A 43 -11.60 -4.25 -8.57
C GLY A 43 -13.08 -4.26 -8.18
N GLY A 44 -13.77 -3.11 -8.18
CA GLY A 44 -15.21 -2.97 -7.97
C GLY A 44 -15.62 -2.49 -6.58
N ILE A 45 -14.86 -1.59 -5.97
CA ILE A 45 -15.11 -0.94 -4.67
C ILE A 45 -15.38 -1.98 -3.57
N LYS A 46 -14.46 -2.91 -3.42
CA LYS A 46 -14.57 -3.98 -2.42
C LYS A 46 -13.79 -3.59 -1.17
N VAL A 47 -14.47 -3.51 -0.04
CA VAL A 47 -13.85 -3.23 1.26
C VAL A 47 -13.31 -4.53 1.85
N ILE A 48 -12.04 -4.53 2.27
CA ILE A 48 -11.50 -5.67 3.01
C ILE A 48 -12.12 -5.71 4.42
N PRO A 49 -12.69 -6.84 4.86
CA PRO A 49 -13.21 -6.92 6.21
C PRO A 49 -12.11 -6.66 7.25
N GLU A 50 -12.41 -5.91 8.31
CA GLU A 50 -11.43 -5.56 9.34
C GLU A 50 -10.75 -6.79 9.97
N TRP A 51 -11.53 -7.84 10.23
CA TRP A 51 -10.99 -9.10 10.76
C TRP A 51 -9.98 -9.74 9.80
N CYS A 52 -10.21 -9.60 8.48
CA CYS A 52 -9.31 -10.11 7.46
C CYS A 52 -8.00 -9.31 7.47
N LEU A 53 -8.07 -7.97 7.50
CA LEU A 53 -6.89 -7.12 7.54
C LEU A 53 -6.05 -7.36 8.81
N ARG A 54 -6.73 -7.51 9.98
CA ARG A 54 -6.07 -7.91 11.23
C ARG A 54 -5.39 -9.28 11.11
N GLY A 55 -6.04 -10.23 10.43
CA GLY A 55 -5.47 -11.55 10.15
C GLY A 55 -4.22 -11.49 9.25
N ILE A 56 -4.24 -10.68 8.19
CA ILE A 56 -3.08 -10.44 7.33
C ILE A 56 -1.92 -9.85 8.15
N ARG A 57 -2.16 -8.84 8.97
CA ARG A 57 -1.12 -8.26 9.86
C ARG A 57 -0.51 -9.31 10.78
N LYS A 58 -1.36 -10.18 11.38
CA LYS A 58 -0.88 -11.28 12.24
C LYS A 58 0.03 -12.24 11.46
N ILE A 59 -0.35 -12.61 10.23
CA ILE A 59 0.46 -13.45 9.36
C ILE A 59 1.81 -12.77 9.06
N CYS A 60 1.80 -11.50 8.68
CA CYS A 60 3.02 -10.74 8.40
C CYS A 60 3.97 -10.72 9.61
N ASN A 61 3.43 -10.50 10.81
CA ASN A 61 4.23 -10.51 12.05
C ASN A 61 4.85 -11.89 12.32
N GLN A 62 4.08 -12.97 12.17
CA GLN A 62 4.53 -14.34 12.40
C GLN A 62 5.62 -14.75 11.39
N LYS A 63 5.46 -14.36 10.13
CA LYS A 63 6.38 -14.68 9.05
C LYS A 63 7.55 -13.70 8.92
N LYS A 64 7.53 -12.58 9.69
CA LYS A 64 8.52 -11.49 9.64
C LYS A 64 8.63 -10.86 8.24
N ILE A 65 7.49 -10.75 7.54
CA ILE A 65 7.37 -10.11 6.22
C ILE A 65 6.63 -8.77 6.37
N LEU A 66 6.79 -7.89 5.37
CA LEU A 66 6.20 -6.56 5.40
C LEU A 66 4.72 -6.59 5.03
N LEU A 67 3.94 -5.68 5.62
CA LEU A 67 2.59 -5.36 5.18
C LEU A 67 2.59 -3.99 4.48
N ILE A 68 2.18 -3.99 3.23
CA ILE A 68 2.01 -2.80 2.40
C ILE A 68 0.51 -2.59 2.22
N LEU A 69 -0.02 -1.46 2.69
CA LEU A 69 -1.42 -1.08 2.46
C LEU A 69 -1.47 0.04 1.43
N ASP A 70 -1.99 -0.28 0.26
CA ASP A 70 -2.17 0.69 -0.82
C ASP A 70 -3.34 1.62 -0.49
N GLU A 71 -3.01 2.85 -0.19
CA GLU A 71 -3.97 3.93 0.11
C GLU A 71 -4.00 5.00 -0.99
N VAL A 72 -3.48 4.67 -2.18
CA VAL A 72 -3.44 5.58 -3.34
C VAL A 72 -4.84 6.08 -3.70
N GLN A 73 -5.87 5.24 -3.61
CA GLN A 73 -7.23 5.65 -3.91
C GLN A 73 -8.07 5.88 -2.65
N CYS A 74 -7.94 5.06 -1.62
CA CYS A 74 -8.82 5.10 -0.45
C CYS A 74 -8.30 5.99 0.70
N GLY A 75 -7.04 6.45 0.63
CA GLY A 75 -6.44 7.32 1.64
C GLY A 75 -6.79 8.80 1.50
N ILE A 76 -6.11 9.62 2.28
CA ILE A 76 -6.22 11.10 2.30
C ILE A 76 -7.68 11.55 2.46
N GLY A 77 -8.36 11.01 3.48
CA GLY A 77 -9.72 11.41 3.84
C GLY A 77 -10.84 10.80 3.01
N ARG A 78 -10.56 10.07 1.93
CA ARG A 78 -11.59 9.54 1.00
C ARG A 78 -12.64 8.67 1.68
N SER A 79 -12.26 7.90 2.70
CA SER A 79 -13.14 6.98 3.42
C SER A 79 -13.75 7.56 4.71
N GLY A 80 -13.48 8.84 5.04
CA GLY A 80 -13.91 9.49 6.27
C GLY A 80 -12.89 9.44 7.41
N LYS A 81 -11.80 8.68 7.26
CA LYS A 81 -10.59 8.76 8.08
C LYS A 81 -9.41 9.14 7.19
N PHE A 82 -8.31 9.60 7.78
CA PHE A 82 -7.15 10.00 7.01
C PHE A 82 -6.62 8.83 6.17
N PHE A 83 -6.55 7.63 6.77
CA PHE A 83 -6.30 6.37 6.07
C PHE A 83 -7.44 5.38 6.28
N ALA A 84 -7.82 4.64 5.25
CA ALA A 84 -8.88 3.65 5.34
C ALA A 84 -8.54 2.50 6.31
N TYR A 85 -7.26 2.12 6.44
CA TYR A 85 -6.84 1.07 7.37
C TYR A 85 -7.06 1.42 8.86
N GLU A 86 -7.27 2.69 9.21
CA GLU A 86 -7.51 3.11 10.60
C GLU A 86 -8.76 2.49 11.19
N TYR A 87 -9.76 2.15 10.38
CA TYR A 87 -10.95 1.45 10.84
C TYR A 87 -10.62 0.09 11.46
N SER A 88 -9.63 -0.60 10.92
CA SER A 88 -9.19 -1.92 11.42
C SER A 88 -8.27 -1.85 12.63
N GLY A 89 -7.69 -0.69 12.94
CA GLY A 89 -6.63 -0.52 13.95
C GLY A 89 -5.27 -1.15 13.56
N VAL A 90 -5.13 -1.63 12.31
CA VAL A 90 -3.88 -2.23 11.82
C VAL A 90 -2.86 -1.13 11.53
N LYS A 91 -1.59 -1.38 11.85
CA LYS A 91 -0.46 -0.52 11.47
C LYS A 91 0.35 -1.22 10.38
N PRO A 92 0.37 -0.70 9.15
CA PRO A 92 1.21 -1.22 8.07
C PRO A 92 2.69 -0.86 8.26
N ASP A 93 3.55 -1.49 7.47
CA ASP A 93 4.96 -1.16 7.41
C ASP A 93 5.24 -0.10 6.33
N ILE A 94 4.48 -0.15 5.22
CA ILE A 94 4.57 0.78 4.08
C ILE A 94 3.16 1.17 3.64
N VAL A 95 2.99 2.45 3.29
CA VAL A 95 1.73 3.02 2.79
C VAL A 95 2.05 3.92 1.59
N PRO A 96 1.83 3.48 0.35
CA PRO A 96 1.81 4.37 -0.79
C PRO A 96 0.53 5.20 -0.79
N ILE A 97 0.66 6.49 -1.10
CA ILE A 97 -0.41 7.49 -1.24
C ILE A 97 -0.23 8.30 -2.51
N ALA A 98 -1.32 8.68 -3.15
CA ALA A 98 -1.32 9.56 -4.32
C ALA A 98 -2.70 10.22 -4.47
N LYS A 99 -3.09 10.56 -5.68
CA LYS A 99 -4.42 11.08 -6.05
C LYS A 99 -4.87 12.20 -5.11
N GLY A 100 -5.60 11.89 -4.03
CA GLY A 100 -6.15 12.86 -3.09
C GLY A 100 -5.14 13.82 -2.51
N ILE A 101 -3.90 13.38 -2.24
CA ILE A 101 -2.85 14.26 -1.67
C ILE A 101 -2.46 15.39 -2.62
N GLY A 102 -2.65 15.21 -3.91
CA GLY A 102 -2.35 16.24 -4.91
C GLY A 102 -3.50 17.20 -5.19
N GLY A 103 -4.72 16.95 -4.67
CA GLY A 103 -5.88 17.83 -4.93
C GLY A 103 -6.16 18.06 -6.42
N GLY A 104 -5.75 17.13 -7.30
CA GLY A 104 -5.80 17.23 -8.77
C GLY A 104 -4.43 17.43 -9.42
N PHE A 105 -3.40 17.83 -8.67
CA PHE A 105 -2.02 17.88 -9.17
C PHE A 105 -1.36 16.49 -9.06
N PRO A 106 -0.54 16.06 -10.05
CA PRO A 106 0.15 14.78 -10.01
C PRO A 106 1.19 14.73 -8.88
N LEU A 107 0.84 14.06 -7.79
CA LEU A 107 1.66 13.93 -6.59
C LEU A 107 1.44 12.55 -5.97
N GLY A 108 2.50 11.94 -5.49
CA GLY A 108 2.47 10.73 -4.69
C GLY A 108 3.57 10.71 -3.66
N ALA A 109 3.40 9.91 -2.62
CA ALA A 109 4.39 9.69 -1.60
C ALA A 109 4.32 8.25 -1.08
N VAL A 110 5.40 7.80 -0.44
CA VAL A 110 5.45 6.50 0.24
C VAL A 110 5.82 6.75 1.69
N LEU A 111 4.93 6.37 2.59
CA LEU A 111 5.15 6.42 4.02
C LEU A 111 5.68 5.08 4.51
N MET A 112 6.61 5.09 5.45
CA MET A 112 7.20 3.88 6.02
C MET A 112 7.35 4.02 7.52
N ASN A 113 7.24 2.88 8.24
CA ASN A 113 7.62 2.87 9.64
C ASN A 113 9.15 3.07 9.78
N LYS A 114 9.60 3.48 10.97
CA LYS A 114 11.02 3.80 11.24
C LYS A 114 11.98 2.66 10.86
N LYS A 115 11.60 1.42 11.13
CA LYS A 115 12.42 0.23 10.83
C LYS A 115 12.61 0.04 9.32
N THR A 116 11.54 0.19 8.54
CA THR A 116 11.60 0.06 7.09
C THR A 116 12.32 1.26 6.47
N ALA A 117 11.99 2.47 6.91
CA ALA A 117 12.61 3.70 6.43
C ALA A 117 14.13 3.75 6.65
N SER A 118 14.65 3.12 7.71
CA SER A 118 16.10 3.08 7.97
C SER A 118 16.90 2.34 6.87
N LYS A 119 16.24 1.63 5.97
CA LYS A 119 16.88 0.97 4.81
C LYS A 119 16.92 1.86 3.57
N MET A 120 16.20 2.99 3.59
CA MET A 120 16.21 4.00 2.52
C MET A 120 17.30 5.03 2.82
N THR A 121 18.53 4.67 2.52
CA THR A 121 19.69 5.55 2.73
C THR A 121 19.93 6.44 1.50
N PRO A 122 20.70 7.55 1.62
CA PRO A 122 21.05 8.38 0.48
C PRO A 122 21.63 7.55 -0.68
N GLY A 123 21.15 7.80 -1.90
CA GLY A 123 21.58 7.10 -3.11
C GLY A 123 20.88 5.77 -3.41
N THR A 124 20.01 5.24 -2.52
CA THR A 124 19.27 4.00 -2.78
C THR A 124 18.02 4.21 -3.62
N HIS A 125 17.53 5.44 -3.73
CA HIS A 125 16.35 5.80 -4.49
C HIS A 125 16.50 7.21 -5.04
N GLY A 126 15.92 7.46 -6.23
CA GLY A 126 15.90 8.77 -6.85
C GLY A 126 14.64 8.98 -7.70
N SER A 127 14.29 10.25 -7.87
CA SER A 127 13.19 10.66 -8.73
C SER A 127 13.52 12.03 -9.33
N THR A 128 13.45 12.15 -10.65
CA THR A 128 13.76 13.42 -11.35
C THR A 128 12.85 14.57 -10.88
N PHE A 129 11.57 14.31 -10.69
CA PHE A 129 10.58 15.31 -10.25
C PHE A 129 10.21 15.23 -8.78
N GLY A 130 10.78 14.28 -8.03
CA GLY A 130 10.50 14.09 -6.61
C GLY A 130 10.90 15.32 -5.80
N GLY A 131 10.02 15.78 -4.92
CA GLY A 131 10.27 16.94 -4.07
C GLY A 131 10.25 18.30 -4.80
N ASN A 132 9.70 18.39 -6.01
CA ASN A 132 9.63 19.69 -6.69
C ASN A 132 8.74 20.68 -5.90
N PRO A 133 9.11 21.99 -5.89
CA PRO A 133 8.44 22.98 -5.02
C PRO A 133 6.95 23.13 -5.28
N LEU A 134 6.49 22.99 -6.51
CA LEU A 134 5.08 23.13 -6.87
C LEU A 134 4.26 21.96 -6.25
N ALA A 135 4.69 20.73 -6.47
CA ALA A 135 4.03 19.56 -5.89
C ALA A 135 4.01 19.63 -4.34
N MET A 136 5.12 20.08 -3.73
CA MET A 136 5.19 20.21 -2.27
C MET A 136 4.25 21.29 -1.75
N SER A 137 4.14 22.44 -2.43
CA SER A 137 3.19 23.49 -2.07
C SER A 137 1.75 23.02 -2.16
N VAL A 138 1.39 22.31 -3.24
CA VAL A 138 0.04 21.75 -3.41
C VAL A 138 -0.26 20.70 -2.32
N GLY A 139 0.67 19.77 -2.09
CA GLY A 139 0.50 18.74 -1.06
C GLY A 139 0.32 19.36 0.34
N ASN A 140 1.11 20.36 0.68
CA ASN A 140 0.97 21.09 1.96
C ASN A 140 -0.38 21.80 2.09
N ALA A 141 -0.92 22.33 1.00
CA ALA A 141 -2.24 22.98 1.03
C ALA A 141 -3.39 21.99 1.20
N VAL A 142 -3.22 20.74 0.75
CA VAL A 142 -4.21 19.66 0.92
C VAL A 142 -4.17 19.09 2.34
N MET A 143 -2.97 19.02 2.96
CA MET A 143 -2.75 18.44 4.30
C MET A 143 -3.12 19.38 5.43
#